data_e3661585ae1677bcfdb20769e66300e0
#
_entry.id   e3661585ae1677bcfdb20769e66300e0
#
_cell.length_a   1.000
_cell.length_b   1.000
_cell.length_c   1.000
_cell.angle_alpha   90.00
_cell.angle_beta   90.00
_cell.angle_gamma   90.00
#
_symmetry.space_group_name_H-M   'P 1'
#
loop_
_entity.id
_entity.type
_entity.pdbx_description
1 polymer ?
#
loop_
_entity_poly.entity_id
_entity_poly.type
_entity_poly.pdbx_seq_one_letter_code
_entity_poly.pdbx_strand_id
1 'polypeptide(L)'
;STQGVSSAASDVYKRQDENVSDEWMSCRQGLMSLLQEEAELEEIVKMVGMDALSPIDRLKMEAARSIREDFLHQNSFHEIDTYTPLQKQFRMMKLVLAFYEQSKKALESGASIQNLIKMPVREQIGRFKYTKAEDVEKEYQAVLDELAKEVADAAGKGAF
;
A
#
# COMPACT_ATOMS: atom_id res chain seq x y z
N SER A 1 19.99 30.13 24.64
CA SER A 1 19.23 29.08 24.04
C SER A 1 19.04 29.26 22.53
N THR A 2 19.37 28.25 21.81
CA THR A 2 19.21 28.25 20.37
C THR A 2 17.74 28.22 19.95
N GLN A 3 16.86 28.01 20.91
CA GLN A 3 15.42 27.91 20.65
C GLN A 3 14.81 29.22 20.21
N GLY A 4 15.33 30.34 20.71
CA GLY A 4 14.82 31.62 20.32
C GLY A 4 15.23 32.04 18.92
N VAL A 5 16.12 31.28 18.31
CA VAL A 5 16.64 31.56 16.98
C VAL A 5 15.84 30.85 15.90
N SER A 6 14.92 29.98 16.29
CA SER A 6 14.07 29.29 15.32
C SER A 6 13.24 30.31 14.56
N SER A 7 13.62 30.54 13.31
CA SER A 7 12.86 31.43 12.44
C SER A 7 11.55 30.77 12.04
N ALA A 8 10.64 31.57 11.54
CA ALA A 8 9.37 31.05 11.01
C ALA A 8 9.61 29.99 9.93
N ALA A 9 10.68 30.15 9.15
CA ALA A 9 11.06 29.17 8.12
C ALA A 9 11.43 27.83 8.74
N SER A 10 12.18 27.83 9.85
CA SER A 10 12.54 26.59 10.54
C SER A 10 11.30 25.91 11.13
N ASP A 11 10.37 26.68 11.66
CA ASP A 11 9.14 26.15 12.22
C ASP A 11 8.26 25.51 11.13
N VAL A 12 8.22 26.12 9.94
CA VAL A 12 7.49 25.55 8.80
C VAL A 12 8.13 24.24 8.37
N TYR A 13 9.46 24.17 8.30
CA TYR A 13 10.18 22.94 7.98
C TYR A 13 9.89 21.84 9.00
N LYS A 14 9.92 22.22 10.26
CA LYS A 14 9.64 21.27 11.34
C LYS A 14 8.24 20.70 11.23
N ARG A 15 7.26 21.52 10.91
CA ARG A 15 5.87 21.08 10.74
C ARG A 15 5.71 20.14 9.56
N GLN A 16 6.40 20.44 8.45
CA GLN A 16 6.37 19.57 7.28
C GLN A 16 7.00 18.22 7.59
N ASP A 17 8.12 18.22 8.28
CA ASP A 17 8.81 16.99 8.69
C ASP A 17 7.95 16.18 9.66
N GLU A 18 7.32 16.86 10.62
CA GLU A 18 6.44 16.21 11.57
C GLU A 18 5.23 15.58 10.88
N ASN A 19 4.60 16.30 9.93
CA ASN A 19 3.46 15.78 9.18
C ASN A 19 3.84 14.56 8.34
N VAL A 20 4.97 14.63 7.63
CA VAL A 20 5.47 13.52 6.83
C VAL A 20 5.83 12.35 7.75
N SER A 21 6.46 12.64 8.89
CA SER A 21 6.84 11.62 9.86
C SER A 21 5.61 10.92 10.45
N ASP A 22 4.58 11.69 10.80
CA ASP A 22 3.34 11.14 11.35
C ASP A 22 2.63 10.27 10.32
N GLU A 23 2.54 10.74 9.09
CA GLU A 23 1.92 9.99 8.01
C GLU A 23 2.72 8.73 7.68
N TRP A 24 4.05 8.84 7.68
CA TRP A 24 4.94 7.70 7.48
C TRP A 24 4.71 6.64 8.56
N MET A 25 4.68 7.06 9.82
CA MET A 25 4.47 6.14 10.93
C MET A 25 3.09 5.49 10.88
N SER A 26 2.08 6.26 10.50
CA SER A 26 0.73 5.75 10.34
C SER A 26 0.65 4.70 9.24
N CYS A 27 1.27 4.96 8.10
CA CYS A 27 1.34 4.01 6.99
C CYS A 27 2.08 2.74 7.41
N ARG A 28 3.22 2.91 8.08
CA ARG A 28 4.02 1.79 8.56
C ARG A 28 3.21 0.91 9.51
N GLN A 29 2.48 1.54 10.44
CA GLN A 29 1.62 0.80 11.35
C GLN A 29 0.55 0.02 10.61
N GLY A 30 -0.04 0.62 9.58
CA GLY A 30 -1.03 -0.05 8.74
C GLY A 30 -0.45 -1.30 8.07
N LEU A 31 0.76 -1.18 7.52
CA LEU A 31 1.44 -2.32 6.89
C LEU A 31 1.76 -3.41 7.91
N MET A 32 2.30 -3.03 9.05
CA MET A 32 2.67 -4.00 10.09
C MET A 32 1.43 -4.71 10.63
N SER A 33 0.33 -3.99 10.77
CA SER A 33 -0.93 -4.57 11.21
C SER A 33 -1.43 -5.64 10.22
N LEU A 34 -1.35 -5.35 8.93
CA LEU A 34 -1.74 -6.31 7.89
C LEU A 34 -0.86 -7.56 7.91
N LEU A 35 0.45 -7.38 8.10
CA LEU A 35 1.38 -8.51 8.20
C LEU A 35 1.07 -9.38 9.42
N GLN A 36 0.73 -8.75 10.55
CA GLN A 36 0.37 -9.48 11.75
C GLN A 36 -0.93 -10.25 11.55
N GLU A 37 -1.93 -9.63 10.94
CA GLU A 37 -3.19 -10.28 10.63
C GLU A 37 -2.99 -11.45 9.66
N GLU A 38 -2.09 -11.30 8.69
CA GLU A 38 -1.75 -12.40 7.78
C GLU A 38 -1.22 -13.60 8.54
N ALA A 39 -0.33 -13.37 9.50
CA ALA A 39 0.25 -14.46 10.28
C ALA A 39 -0.84 -15.23 11.04
N GLU A 40 -1.80 -14.51 11.61
CA GLU A 40 -2.93 -15.12 12.31
C GLU A 40 -3.83 -15.91 11.35
N LEU A 41 -4.09 -15.34 10.17
CA LEU A 41 -4.92 -16.00 9.16
C LEU A 41 -4.24 -17.24 8.56
N GLU A 42 -2.91 -17.21 8.43
CA GLU A 42 -2.16 -18.38 7.96
C GLU A 42 -2.39 -19.61 8.83
N GLU A 43 -2.49 -19.42 10.13
CA GLU A 43 -2.77 -20.53 11.05
C GLU A 43 -4.15 -21.14 10.75
N ILE A 44 -5.13 -20.28 10.47
CA ILE A 44 -6.49 -20.74 10.09
C ILE A 44 -6.44 -21.49 8.76
N VAL A 45 -5.72 -20.96 7.79
CA VAL A 45 -5.60 -21.59 6.46
C VAL A 45 -4.96 -22.96 6.55
N LYS A 46 -3.95 -23.12 7.42
CA LYS A 46 -3.31 -24.43 7.63
C LYS A 46 -4.28 -25.47 8.19
N MET A 47 -5.25 -25.02 8.99
CA MET A 47 -6.19 -25.93 9.64
C MET A 47 -7.38 -26.26 8.76
N VAL A 48 -7.95 -25.28 8.08
CA VAL A 48 -9.24 -25.44 7.39
C VAL A 48 -9.20 -25.05 5.91
N GLY A 49 -8.09 -24.55 5.42
CA GLY A 49 -7.92 -24.18 4.00
C GLY A 49 -8.30 -22.73 3.70
N MET A 50 -7.88 -22.28 2.54
CA MET A 50 -8.08 -20.90 2.08
C MET A 50 -9.55 -20.57 1.85
N ASP A 51 -10.35 -21.55 1.43
CA ASP A 51 -11.77 -21.35 1.13
C ASP A 51 -12.61 -21.02 2.36
N ALA A 52 -12.08 -21.30 3.55
CA ALA A 52 -12.77 -20.99 4.79
C ALA A 52 -12.68 -19.51 5.16
N LEU A 53 -11.81 -18.75 4.50
CA LEU A 53 -11.65 -17.33 4.80
C LEU A 53 -12.78 -16.52 4.21
N SER A 54 -13.22 -15.49 4.95
CA SER A 54 -14.15 -14.51 4.44
C SER A 54 -13.50 -13.67 3.34
N PRO A 55 -14.28 -12.99 2.48
CA PRO A 55 -13.68 -12.12 1.46
C PRO A 55 -12.74 -11.07 2.03
N ILE A 56 -13.08 -10.45 3.16
CA ILE A 56 -12.21 -9.44 3.77
C ILE A 56 -10.91 -10.06 4.27
N ASP A 57 -10.95 -11.26 4.82
CA ASP A 57 -9.76 -11.95 5.28
C ASP A 57 -8.86 -12.34 4.10
N ARG A 58 -9.46 -12.77 3.00
CA ARG A 58 -8.68 -13.02 1.77
C ARG A 58 -8.04 -11.74 1.25
N LEU A 59 -8.74 -10.62 1.33
CA LEU A 59 -8.17 -9.32 0.94
C LEU A 59 -6.97 -8.97 1.83
N LYS A 60 -7.08 -9.20 3.13
CA LYS A 60 -5.97 -8.96 4.06
C LYS A 60 -4.76 -9.80 3.69
N MET A 61 -4.97 -11.07 3.36
CA MET A 61 -3.90 -11.97 2.93
C MET A 61 -3.23 -11.46 1.65
N GLU A 62 -4.03 -11.01 0.69
CA GLU A 62 -3.50 -10.49 -0.57
C GLU A 62 -2.76 -9.17 -0.40
N ALA A 63 -3.28 -8.27 0.45
CA ALA A 63 -2.60 -7.01 0.75
C ALA A 63 -1.25 -7.27 1.45
N ALA A 64 -1.23 -8.19 2.41
CA ALA A 64 0.00 -8.56 3.11
C ALA A 64 1.00 -9.19 2.16
N ARG A 65 0.54 -10.00 1.22
CA ARG A 65 1.40 -10.56 0.19
C ARG A 65 2.03 -9.48 -0.67
N SER A 66 1.24 -8.48 -1.06
CA SER A 66 1.76 -7.33 -1.80
C SER A 66 2.82 -6.58 -1.01
N ILE A 67 2.62 -6.41 0.31
CA ILE A 67 3.61 -5.77 1.17
C ILE A 67 4.93 -6.54 1.11
N ARG A 68 4.87 -7.85 1.24
CA ARG A 68 6.07 -8.70 1.25
C ARG A 68 6.77 -8.68 -0.11
N GLU A 69 6.02 -8.82 -1.18
CA GLU A 69 6.60 -8.94 -2.52
C GLU A 69 7.01 -7.59 -3.10
N ASP A 70 6.18 -6.57 -2.89
CA ASP A 70 6.34 -5.29 -3.56
C ASP A 70 7.12 -4.26 -2.75
N PHE A 71 7.13 -4.40 -1.43
CA PHE A 71 7.78 -3.45 -0.55
C PHE A 71 8.96 -4.04 0.22
N LEU A 72 8.76 -5.17 0.91
CA LEU A 72 9.81 -5.75 1.74
C LEU A 72 10.85 -6.53 0.94
N HIS A 73 10.44 -7.16 -0.16
CA HIS A 73 11.37 -7.86 -1.05
C HIS A 73 11.97 -6.91 -2.06
N GLN A 74 12.73 -5.93 -1.56
CA GLN A 74 13.53 -5.13 -2.46
C GLN A 74 14.68 -6.00 -2.95
N ASN A 75 14.77 -6.15 -4.26
CA ASN A 75 15.79 -6.99 -4.87
C ASN A 75 17.16 -6.32 -4.73
N SER A 76 17.99 -6.84 -3.83
CA SER A 76 19.31 -6.28 -3.55
C SER A 76 20.26 -6.35 -4.76
N PHE A 77 19.92 -7.15 -5.76
CA PHE A 77 20.71 -7.24 -7.00
C PHE A 77 20.33 -6.17 -8.01
N HIS A 78 19.27 -5.42 -7.75
CA HIS A 78 18.83 -4.36 -8.65
C HIS A 78 19.33 -3.02 -8.12
N GLU A 79 20.14 -2.32 -8.91
CA GLU A 79 20.74 -1.06 -8.48
C GLU A 79 19.72 -0.03 -8.02
N ILE A 80 18.58 0.00 -8.66
CA ILE A 80 17.50 0.94 -8.32
C ILE A 80 16.97 0.68 -6.90
N ASP A 81 16.88 -0.59 -6.52
CA ASP A 81 16.35 -0.97 -5.20
C ASP A 81 17.32 -0.68 -4.07
N THR A 82 18.62 -0.73 -4.35
CA THR A 82 19.66 -0.53 -3.34
C THR A 82 19.59 0.89 -2.72
N TYR A 83 19.15 1.86 -3.51
CA TYR A 83 19.12 3.27 -3.10
C TYR A 83 17.73 3.87 -3.24
N THR A 84 16.70 3.11 -2.89
CA THR A 84 15.34 3.62 -2.96
C THR A 84 15.15 4.80 -2.02
N PRO A 85 14.82 6.01 -2.53
CA PRO A 85 14.60 7.17 -1.69
C PRO A 85 13.43 6.97 -0.73
N LEU A 86 13.50 7.61 0.43
CA LEU A 86 12.42 7.55 1.43
C LEU A 86 11.09 7.98 0.84
N GLN A 87 11.09 9.01 -0.02
CA GLN A 87 9.89 9.47 -0.68
C GLN A 87 9.24 8.36 -1.51
N LYS A 88 10.04 7.61 -2.25
CA LYS A 88 9.55 6.51 -3.07
C LYS A 88 9.01 5.39 -2.20
N GLN A 89 9.70 5.04 -1.12
CA GLN A 89 9.22 4.05 -0.17
C GLN A 89 7.88 4.45 0.43
N PHE A 90 7.74 5.72 0.77
CA PHE A 90 6.50 6.26 1.30
C PHE A 90 5.35 6.10 0.30
N ARG A 91 5.60 6.44 -0.96
CA ARG A 91 4.59 6.29 -2.01
C ARG A 91 4.23 4.82 -2.24
N MET A 92 5.22 3.92 -2.17
CA MET A 92 4.97 2.48 -2.26
C MET A 92 4.04 2.00 -1.15
N MET A 93 4.30 2.41 0.08
CA MET A 93 3.41 2.06 1.20
C MET A 93 2.00 2.58 0.95
N LYS A 94 1.87 3.82 0.50
CA LYS A 94 0.57 4.43 0.25
C LYS A 94 -0.19 3.70 -0.85
N LEU A 95 0.50 3.21 -1.88
CA LEU A 95 -0.15 2.45 -2.95
C LEU A 95 -0.71 1.12 -2.45
N VAL A 96 0.05 0.39 -1.65
CA VAL A 96 -0.44 -0.88 -1.11
C VAL A 96 -1.61 -0.65 -0.16
N LEU A 97 -1.51 0.36 0.70
CA LEU A 97 -2.61 0.70 1.61
C LEU A 97 -3.83 1.18 0.85
N ALA A 98 -3.64 1.96 -0.22
CA ALA A 98 -4.75 2.42 -1.05
C ALA A 98 -5.47 1.24 -1.70
N PHE A 99 -4.72 0.26 -2.19
CA PHE A 99 -5.30 -0.97 -2.73
C PHE A 99 -6.19 -1.65 -1.68
N TYR A 100 -5.65 -1.84 -0.48
CA TYR A 100 -6.39 -2.49 0.60
C TYR A 100 -7.64 -1.70 0.98
N GLU A 101 -7.50 -0.40 1.24
CA GLU A 101 -8.61 0.43 1.71
C GLU A 101 -9.72 0.57 0.68
N GLN A 102 -9.35 0.81 -0.58
CA GLN A 102 -10.35 0.95 -1.64
C GLN A 102 -11.03 -0.38 -1.94
N SER A 103 -10.27 -1.48 -1.94
CA SER A 103 -10.84 -2.81 -2.15
C SER A 103 -11.76 -3.21 -1.00
N LYS A 104 -11.41 -2.86 0.22
CA LYS A 104 -12.25 -3.11 1.39
C LYS A 104 -13.61 -2.42 1.25
N LYS A 105 -13.60 -1.16 0.84
CA LYS A 105 -14.84 -0.41 0.60
C LYS A 105 -15.67 -1.03 -0.51
N ALA A 106 -15.00 -1.50 -1.57
CA ALA A 106 -15.69 -2.16 -2.67
C ALA A 106 -16.35 -3.46 -2.23
N LEU A 107 -15.67 -4.24 -1.37
CA LEU A 107 -16.26 -5.46 -0.80
C LEU A 107 -17.51 -5.14 0.01
N GLU A 108 -17.46 -4.08 0.82
CA GLU A 108 -18.62 -3.64 1.61
C GLU A 108 -19.79 -3.24 0.72
N SER A 109 -19.51 -2.80 -0.52
CA SER A 109 -20.51 -2.44 -1.51
C SER A 109 -20.98 -3.61 -2.37
N GLY A 110 -20.44 -4.81 -2.14
CA GLY A 110 -20.86 -6.01 -2.85
C GLY A 110 -19.94 -6.49 -3.96
N ALA A 111 -18.76 -5.91 -4.10
CA ALA A 111 -17.81 -6.37 -5.11
C ALA A 111 -17.29 -7.76 -4.78
N SER A 112 -16.92 -8.51 -5.82
CA SER A 112 -16.34 -9.84 -5.65
C SER A 112 -14.86 -9.73 -5.30
N ILE A 113 -14.42 -10.50 -4.29
CA ILE A 113 -13.00 -10.56 -3.93
C ILE A 113 -12.15 -11.06 -5.12
N GLN A 114 -12.68 -11.97 -5.92
CA GLN A 114 -11.96 -12.49 -7.08
C GLN A 114 -11.64 -11.38 -8.08
N ASN A 115 -12.61 -10.50 -8.33
CA ASN A 115 -12.40 -9.39 -9.25
C ASN A 115 -11.36 -8.39 -8.72
N LEU A 116 -11.36 -8.17 -7.42
CA LEU A 116 -10.39 -7.25 -6.80
C LEU A 116 -8.97 -7.82 -6.81
N ILE A 117 -8.83 -9.12 -6.54
CA ILE A 117 -7.52 -9.77 -6.55
C ILE A 117 -6.90 -9.75 -7.95
N LYS A 118 -7.74 -9.86 -8.99
CA LYS A 118 -7.28 -9.96 -10.38
C LYS A 118 -7.07 -8.61 -11.06
N MET A 119 -7.24 -7.51 -10.37
CA MET A 119 -7.06 -6.19 -10.99
C MET A 119 -5.65 -6.03 -11.55
N PRO A 120 -5.52 -5.66 -12.85
CA PRO A 120 -4.19 -5.46 -13.46
C PRO A 120 -3.34 -4.38 -12.78
N VAL A 121 -3.96 -3.41 -12.12
CA VAL A 121 -3.23 -2.35 -11.43
C VAL A 121 -2.29 -2.89 -10.34
N ARG A 122 -2.56 -4.07 -9.82
CA ARG A 122 -1.70 -4.69 -8.82
C ARG A 122 -0.29 -4.94 -9.37
N GLU A 123 -0.17 -5.26 -10.66
CA GLU A 123 1.11 -5.38 -11.32
C GLU A 123 1.83 -4.05 -11.38
N GLN A 124 1.10 -2.98 -11.67
CA GLN A 124 1.66 -1.64 -11.70
C GLN A 124 2.18 -1.21 -10.32
N ILE A 125 1.44 -1.56 -9.26
CA ILE A 125 1.88 -1.31 -7.89
C ILE A 125 3.20 -2.05 -7.63
N GLY A 126 3.30 -3.30 -8.04
CA GLY A 126 4.52 -4.09 -7.86
C GLY A 126 5.71 -3.54 -8.63
N ARG A 127 5.46 -2.93 -9.78
CA ARG A 127 6.52 -2.36 -10.62
C ARG A 127 6.90 -0.93 -10.23
N PHE A 128 6.14 -0.32 -9.36
CA PHE A 128 6.40 1.06 -8.95
C PHE A 128 7.81 1.23 -8.38
N LYS A 129 8.34 0.21 -7.74
CA LYS A 129 9.70 0.23 -7.18
C LYS A 129 10.78 0.51 -8.23
N TYR A 130 10.51 0.26 -9.50
CA TYR A 130 11.45 0.51 -10.59
C TYR A 130 11.32 1.91 -11.18
N THR A 131 10.40 2.71 -10.70
CA THR A 131 10.18 4.07 -11.19
C THR A 131 11.36 4.96 -10.83
N LYS A 132 11.80 5.78 -11.78
CA LYS A 132 12.89 6.72 -11.54
C LYS A 132 12.46 7.79 -10.54
N ALA A 133 13.42 8.29 -9.73
CA ALA A 133 13.14 9.27 -8.70
C ALA A 133 12.39 10.50 -9.23
N GLU A 134 12.74 10.94 -10.43
CA GLU A 134 12.12 12.12 -11.08
C GLU A 134 10.67 11.88 -11.49
N ASP A 135 10.26 10.62 -11.67
CA ASP A 135 8.92 10.24 -12.12
C ASP A 135 8.02 9.73 -11.00
N VAL A 136 8.52 9.67 -9.77
CA VAL A 136 7.80 9.06 -8.63
C VAL A 136 6.42 9.67 -8.43
N GLU A 137 6.32 10.99 -8.36
CA GLU A 137 5.03 11.65 -8.11
C GLU A 137 4.05 11.44 -9.25
N LYS A 138 4.53 11.55 -10.48
CA LYS A 138 3.71 11.37 -11.67
C LYS A 138 3.18 9.95 -11.76
N GLU A 139 4.08 8.97 -11.58
CA GLU A 139 3.71 7.56 -11.65
C GLU A 139 2.79 7.17 -10.50
N TYR A 140 3.06 7.70 -9.30
CA TYR A 140 2.20 7.47 -8.14
C TYR A 140 0.76 7.91 -8.42
N GLN A 141 0.60 9.11 -8.96
CA GLN A 141 -0.74 9.61 -9.27
C GLN A 141 -1.41 8.78 -10.36
N ALA A 142 -0.65 8.38 -11.38
CA ALA A 142 -1.17 7.56 -12.46
C ALA A 142 -1.66 6.20 -11.95
N VAL A 143 -0.89 5.56 -11.06
CA VAL A 143 -1.27 4.27 -10.47
C VAL A 143 -2.48 4.43 -9.55
N LEU A 144 -2.54 5.50 -8.76
CA LEU A 144 -3.71 5.77 -7.92
C LEU A 144 -4.98 5.94 -8.76
N ASP A 145 -4.88 6.69 -9.86
CA ASP A 145 -6.04 6.92 -10.74
C ASP A 145 -6.49 5.61 -11.37
N GLU A 146 -5.56 4.79 -11.82
CA GLU A 146 -5.87 3.48 -12.39
C GLU A 146 -6.48 2.55 -11.35
N LEU A 147 -5.96 2.58 -10.13
CA LEU A 147 -6.51 1.79 -9.03
C LEU A 147 -7.97 2.18 -8.76
N ALA A 148 -8.24 3.47 -8.64
CA ALA A 148 -9.60 3.95 -8.40
C ALA A 148 -10.56 3.51 -9.51
N LYS A 149 -10.11 3.59 -10.76
CA LYS A 149 -10.89 3.17 -11.91
C LYS A 149 -11.20 1.68 -11.88
N GLU A 150 -10.19 0.85 -11.65
CA GLU A 150 -10.36 -0.60 -11.64
C GLU A 150 -11.20 -1.07 -10.47
N VAL A 151 -11.05 -0.45 -9.29
CA VAL A 151 -11.89 -0.75 -8.14
C VAL A 151 -13.35 -0.39 -8.43
N ALA A 152 -13.58 0.76 -9.04
CA ALA A 152 -14.94 1.18 -9.42
C ALA A 152 -15.56 0.20 -10.43
N ASP A 153 -14.77 -0.26 -11.41
CA ASP A 153 -15.22 -1.26 -12.37
C ASP A 153 -15.57 -2.57 -11.68
N ALA A 154 -14.72 -3.01 -10.75
CA ALA A 154 -14.97 -4.23 -9.99
C ALA A 154 -16.25 -4.11 -9.14
N ALA A 155 -16.47 -2.97 -8.52
CA ALA A 155 -17.66 -2.70 -7.73
C ALA A 155 -18.92 -2.67 -8.62
N GLY A 156 -18.79 -2.12 -9.83
CA GLY A 156 -19.89 -2.07 -10.79
C GLY A 156 -20.30 -3.44 -11.31
N LYS A 157 -19.34 -4.36 -11.44
CA LYS A 157 -19.62 -5.76 -11.85
C LYS A 157 -20.29 -6.55 -10.74
N GLY A 158 -20.07 -6.14 -9.48
CA GLY A 158 -20.66 -6.75 -8.32
C GLY A 158 -20.30 -8.22 -8.14
N ALA A 159 -21.15 -8.92 -7.39
CA ALA A 159 -21.02 -10.36 -7.13
C ALA A 159 -21.89 -11.19 -8.10
N PHE A 160 -22.41 -10.54 -9.10
CA PHE A 160 -23.28 -11.21 -10.08
C PHE A 160 -22.49 -12.02 -11.07
#